data_74ed50bb28f272c99ab8d5a8148c1083
#
_entry.id   74ed50bb28f272c99ab8d5a8148c1083
#
_cell.length_a   1.000
_cell.length_b   1.000
_cell.length_c   1.000
_cell.angle_alpha   90.00
_cell.angle_beta   90.00
_cell.angle_gamma   90.00
#
_symmetry.space_group_name_H-M   'P 1'
#
loop_
_entity.id
_entity.type
_entity.pdbx_description
1 polymer ?
#
loop_
_entity_poly.entity_id
_entity_poly.type
_entity_poly.pdbx_seq_one_letter_code
_entity_poly.pdbx_strand_id
1 'polypeptide(L)'
;IYGVGFAQVQKDYGTGADTSALALEFDADGKVRMRHCVQEIGTGATTAQQVIVRDMLGKAPDFVEFGVAEFAELPMVSNWEPYSTTQEQQDEFQKNPYWVPFMLPAMSASNSAYFIGFGTRQAARFLFEHALWPAARAIWSEGPAGGQIASARMTLSDLRVVEGGIGGGGMETLSFERVARKAHEMGLVTGVALHCFSRWEWTTATFDIPTIGSISVAADVLSVRYGDGAAPELKRRMTTGGYDFIK
;
A
#
# COMPACT_ATOMS: atom_id res chain seq x y z
N ILE A 1 -21.07 52.86 -22.98
CA ILE A 1 -20.99 51.62 -23.74
C ILE A 1 -20.95 50.48 -22.70
N TYR A 2 -21.89 49.54 -22.79
CA TYR A 2 -21.93 48.37 -21.92
C TYR A 2 -21.53 47.16 -22.75
N GLY A 3 -20.69 46.28 -22.16
CA GLY A 3 -20.31 45.01 -22.75
C GLY A 3 -20.78 43.87 -21.85
N VAL A 4 -21.23 42.77 -22.45
CA VAL A 4 -21.59 41.54 -21.74
C VAL A 4 -20.62 40.46 -22.16
N GLY A 5 -19.98 39.81 -21.18
CA GLY A 5 -19.14 38.65 -21.41
C GLY A 5 -19.85 37.39 -20.88
N PHE A 6 -19.64 36.28 -21.58
CA PHE A 6 -20.11 34.95 -21.16
C PHE A 6 -18.92 33.99 -21.08
N ALA A 7 -18.85 33.22 -20.02
CA ALA A 7 -17.87 32.15 -19.85
C ALA A 7 -18.58 30.87 -19.40
N GLN A 8 -18.27 29.78 -20.05
CA GLN A 8 -18.81 28.46 -19.71
C GLN A 8 -17.68 27.53 -19.31
N VAL A 9 -17.89 26.77 -18.25
CA VAL A 9 -17.01 25.68 -17.83
C VAL A 9 -17.81 24.40 -17.81
N GLN A 10 -17.26 23.36 -18.39
CA GLN A 10 -17.80 22.01 -18.32
C GLN A 10 -16.89 21.16 -17.44
N LYS A 11 -17.50 20.49 -16.45
CA LYS A 11 -16.84 19.52 -15.60
C LYS A 11 -17.26 18.12 -16.00
N ASP A 12 -16.28 17.27 -16.23
CA ASP A 12 -16.49 15.86 -16.47
C ASP A 12 -16.57 15.11 -15.15
N TYR A 13 -17.56 14.26 -14.97
CA TYR A 13 -17.82 13.47 -13.77
C TYR A 13 -17.69 11.99 -14.09
N GLY A 14 -17.04 11.24 -13.20
CA GLY A 14 -16.92 9.79 -13.33
C GLY A 14 -16.03 9.37 -14.48
N THR A 15 -14.95 10.10 -14.72
CA THR A 15 -13.97 9.77 -15.73
C THR A 15 -13.10 8.61 -15.29
N GLY A 16 -12.95 7.64 -16.16
CA GLY A 16 -11.98 6.58 -16.05
C GLY A 16 -12.42 5.40 -15.20
N ALA A 17 -11.54 4.43 -15.14
CA ALA A 17 -11.69 3.24 -14.33
C ALA A 17 -11.32 3.51 -12.87
N ASP A 18 -11.84 2.69 -11.97
CA ASP A 18 -11.62 2.78 -10.53
C ASP A 18 -10.28 2.16 -10.16
N THR A 19 -9.16 2.75 -10.59
CA THR A 19 -7.82 2.21 -10.37
C THR A 19 -6.97 3.10 -9.48
N SER A 20 -6.04 2.47 -8.78
CA SER A 20 -5.03 3.17 -7.99
C SER A 20 -3.71 2.41 -8.01
N ALA A 21 -2.60 3.13 -8.01
CA ALA A 21 -1.27 2.55 -7.82
C ALA A 21 -0.51 3.34 -6.77
N LEU A 22 0.15 2.63 -5.88
CA LEU A 22 0.98 3.23 -4.85
C LEU A 22 2.05 2.25 -4.36
N ALA A 23 3.11 2.82 -3.78
CA ALA A 23 4.10 2.11 -2.99
C ALA A 23 4.21 2.76 -1.62
N LEU A 24 4.25 1.95 -0.58
CA LEU A 24 4.40 2.35 0.82
C LEU A 24 5.48 1.49 1.47
N GLU A 25 6.48 2.11 2.06
CA GLU A 25 7.59 1.42 2.71
C GLU A 25 8.09 2.18 3.94
N PHE A 26 8.79 1.47 4.80
CA PHE A 26 9.55 2.08 5.89
C PHE A 26 10.94 1.48 5.96
N ASP A 27 11.92 2.30 6.36
CA ASP A 27 13.29 1.85 6.58
C ASP A 27 13.54 1.44 8.04
N ALA A 28 14.74 0.93 8.33
CA ALA A 28 15.10 0.47 9.67
C ALA A 28 15.14 1.59 10.72
N ASP A 29 15.25 2.84 10.30
CA ASP A 29 15.19 4.02 11.17
C ASP A 29 13.75 4.52 11.37
N GLY A 30 12.77 3.83 10.78
CA GLY A 30 11.36 4.15 10.89
C GLY A 30 10.93 5.33 10.01
N LYS A 31 11.70 5.67 8.98
CA LYS A 31 11.27 6.66 7.99
C LYS A 31 10.30 6.03 7.02
N VAL A 32 9.11 6.59 6.93
CA VAL A 32 8.04 6.13 6.05
C VAL A 32 8.09 6.89 4.74
N ARG A 33 8.10 6.16 3.63
CA ARG A 33 8.06 6.69 2.27
C ARG A 33 6.80 6.24 1.58
N MET A 34 6.15 7.17 0.89
CA MET A 34 4.96 6.90 0.09
C MET A 34 5.13 7.47 -1.31
N ARG A 35 4.78 6.68 -2.31
CA ARG A 35 4.66 7.10 -3.70
C ARG A 35 3.25 6.77 -4.17
N HIS A 36 2.58 7.70 -4.83
CA HIS A 36 1.22 7.45 -5.32
C HIS A 36 0.91 8.21 -6.62
N CYS A 37 -0.04 7.69 -7.37
CA CYS A 37 -0.42 8.22 -8.68
C CYS A 37 -1.33 9.46 -8.64
N VAL A 38 -1.79 9.89 -7.47
CA VAL A 38 -2.66 11.06 -7.34
C VAL A 38 -1.95 12.33 -7.78
N GLN A 39 -2.63 13.14 -8.59
CA GLN A 39 -2.24 14.50 -8.88
C GLN A 39 -2.74 15.43 -7.77
N GLU A 40 -1.88 16.32 -7.29
CA GLU A 40 -2.27 17.36 -6.34
C GLU A 40 -2.44 18.70 -7.06
N ILE A 41 -3.66 19.20 -7.05
CA ILE A 41 -4.05 20.45 -7.70
C ILE A 41 -4.60 21.48 -6.69
N GLY A 42 -4.24 21.32 -5.41
CA GLY A 42 -4.72 22.16 -4.31
C GLY A 42 -5.95 21.60 -3.60
N THR A 43 -6.38 20.38 -3.91
CA THR A 43 -7.55 19.72 -3.28
C THR A 43 -7.23 19.04 -1.95
N GLY A 44 -5.95 18.89 -1.59
CA GLY A 44 -5.49 18.18 -0.41
C GLY A 44 -5.56 16.66 -0.55
N ALA A 45 -5.66 16.13 -1.77
CA ALA A 45 -5.74 14.70 -2.02
C ALA A 45 -4.51 13.95 -1.47
N THR A 46 -3.31 14.50 -1.63
CA THR A 46 -2.08 13.97 -1.04
C THR A 46 -2.12 13.98 0.49
N THR A 47 -2.61 15.05 1.09
CA THR A 47 -2.79 15.13 2.56
C THR A 47 -3.75 14.06 3.06
N ALA A 48 -4.84 13.79 2.33
CA ALA A 48 -5.78 12.72 2.69
C ALA A 48 -5.08 11.35 2.73
N GLN A 49 -4.18 11.04 1.78
CA GLN A 49 -3.40 9.80 1.79
C GLN A 49 -2.48 9.72 3.00
N GLN A 50 -1.80 10.82 3.36
CA GLN A 50 -0.92 10.86 4.53
C GLN A 50 -1.70 10.63 5.84
N VAL A 51 -2.91 11.17 5.95
CA VAL A 51 -3.80 10.94 7.11
C VAL A 51 -4.15 9.47 7.24
N ILE A 52 -4.50 8.80 6.12
CA ILE A 52 -4.80 7.36 6.13
C ILE A 52 -3.60 6.55 6.63
N VAL A 53 -2.40 6.83 6.14
CA VAL A 53 -1.17 6.14 6.58
C VAL A 53 -0.93 6.38 8.06
N ARG A 54 -1.03 7.64 8.53
CA ARG A 54 -0.86 7.96 9.95
C ARG A 54 -1.85 7.22 10.84
N ASP A 55 -3.11 7.19 10.45
CA ASP A 55 -4.16 6.56 11.26
C ASP A 55 -4.01 5.02 11.30
N MET A 56 -3.44 4.43 10.25
CA MET A 56 -3.22 2.98 10.16
C MET A 56 -1.90 2.50 10.77
N LEU A 57 -0.84 3.31 10.68
CA LEU A 57 0.51 2.92 11.12
C LEU A 57 0.99 3.65 12.39
N GLY A 58 0.28 4.68 12.85
CA GLY A 58 0.69 5.53 13.96
C GLY A 58 1.71 6.61 13.57
N LYS A 59 2.06 6.69 12.29
CA LYS A 59 3.05 7.63 11.77
C LYS A 59 2.69 8.06 10.35
N ALA A 60 2.72 9.37 10.11
CA ALA A 60 2.59 9.91 8.76
C ALA A 60 3.85 9.63 7.93
N PRO A 61 3.76 9.57 6.60
CA PRO A 61 4.93 9.48 5.76
C PRO A 61 5.89 10.67 5.97
N ASP A 62 7.18 10.38 6.10
CA ASP A 62 8.24 11.39 6.14
C ASP A 62 8.53 11.95 4.74
N PHE A 63 8.31 11.12 3.70
CA PHE A 63 8.52 11.47 2.30
C PHE A 63 7.32 11.03 1.47
N VAL A 64 6.81 11.95 0.64
CA VAL A 64 5.71 11.66 -0.27
C VAL A 64 6.08 12.13 -1.68
N GLU A 65 6.00 11.22 -2.63
CA GLU A 65 6.06 11.50 -4.05
C GLU A 65 4.66 11.28 -4.63
N PHE A 66 4.10 12.30 -5.26
CA PHE A 66 2.76 12.26 -5.82
C PHE A 66 2.79 12.46 -7.34
N GLY A 67 1.71 12.11 -8.01
CA GLY A 67 1.62 12.20 -9.47
C GLY A 67 2.52 11.21 -10.19
N VAL A 68 2.87 10.11 -9.54
CA VAL A 68 3.75 9.08 -10.11
C VAL A 68 3.00 8.35 -11.23
N ALA A 69 3.55 8.39 -12.43
CA ALA A 69 2.98 7.73 -13.60
C ALA A 69 3.53 6.31 -13.82
N GLU A 70 4.75 6.06 -13.36
CA GLU A 70 5.44 4.78 -13.53
C GLU A 70 5.97 4.29 -12.19
N PHE A 71 5.72 3.02 -11.91
CA PHE A 71 6.19 2.34 -10.72
C PHE A 71 7.13 1.22 -11.13
N ALA A 72 8.43 1.41 -10.91
CA ALA A 72 9.43 0.35 -11.18
C ALA A 72 9.19 -0.91 -10.33
N GLU A 73 8.52 -0.76 -9.22
CA GLU A 73 8.10 -1.82 -8.30
C GLU A 73 6.96 -2.69 -8.88
N LEU A 74 6.19 -2.13 -9.83
CA LEU A 74 5.03 -2.77 -10.44
C LEU A 74 5.22 -2.80 -11.96
N PRO A 75 5.86 -3.84 -12.50
CA PRO A 75 6.11 -3.96 -13.93
C PRO A 75 4.83 -4.29 -14.71
N MET A 76 3.84 -3.40 -14.61
CA MET A 76 2.54 -3.56 -15.24
C MET A 76 2.57 -3.19 -16.72
N VAL A 77 1.73 -3.85 -17.49
CA VAL A 77 1.40 -3.49 -18.87
C VAL A 77 -0.12 -3.43 -19.03
N SER A 78 -0.61 -2.55 -19.87
CA SER A 78 -2.04 -2.38 -20.13
C SER A 78 -2.27 -2.16 -21.62
N ASN A 79 -3.52 -2.28 -22.04
CA ASN A 79 -3.91 -1.97 -23.40
C ASN A 79 -3.96 -0.46 -23.61
N TRP A 80 -3.75 -0.05 -24.86
CA TRP A 80 -3.95 1.34 -25.27
C TRP A 80 -5.42 1.77 -25.15
N GLU A 81 -6.35 0.89 -25.52
CA GLU A 81 -7.78 1.15 -25.60
C GLU A 81 -8.57 0.12 -24.75
N PRO A 82 -8.58 0.28 -23.41
CA PRO A 82 -9.21 -0.72 -22.55
C PRO A 82 -10.74 -0.82 -22.74
N TYR A 83 -11.40 0.26 -23.16
CA TYR A 83 -12.85 0.27 -23.33
C TYR A 83 -13.36 -0.35 -24.62
N SER A 84 -12.50 -0.53 -25.62
CA SER A 84 -12.85 -1.16 -26.90
C SER A 84 -12.34 -2.60 -27.04
N THR A 85 -11.88 -3.20 -25.95
CA THR A 85 -11.34 -4.53 -25.90
C THR A 85 -12.47 -5.57 -25.85
N THR A 86 -12.45 -6.57 -26.76
CA THR A 86 -13.40 -7.69 -26.69
C THR A 86 -13.03 -8.67 -25.58
N GLN A 87 -13.96 -9.56 -25.21
CA GLN A 87 -13.70 -10.58 -24.20
C GLN A 87 -12.56 -11.53 -24.62
N GLU A 88 -12.53 -11.94 -25.88
CA GLU A 88 -11.46 -12.81 -26.41
C GLU A 88 -10.08 -12.13 -26.33
N GLN A 89 -10.03 -10.83 -26.57
CA GLN A 89 -8.79 -10.05 -26.42
C GLN A 89 -8.37 -9.97 -24.96
N GLN A 90 -9.30 -9.74 -24.04
CA GLN A 90 -9.00 -9.73 -22.61
C GLN A 90 -8.49 -11.09 -22.12
N ASP A 91 -9.13 -12.18 -22.55
CA ASP A 91 -8.72 -13.54 -22.22
C ASP A 91 -7.30 -13.85 -22.74
N GLU A 92 -6.92 -13.30 -23.90
CA GLU A 92 -5.56 -13.41 -24.42
C GLU A 92 -4.55 -12.58 -23.60
N PHE A 93 -4.89 -11.33 -23.29
CA PHE A 93 -4.02 -10.43 -22.51
C PHE A 93 -3.76 -10.95 -21.09
N GLN A 94 -4.77 -11.56 -20.45
CA GLN A 94 -4.66 -12.14 -19.11
C GLN A 94 -3.62 -13.27 -19.00
N LYS A 95 -3.19 -13.85 -20.11
CA LYS A 95 -2.08 -14.82 -20.13
C LYS A 95 -0.74 -14.18 -19.77
N ASN A 96 -0.62 -12.86 -19.94
CA ASN A 96 0.54 -12.11 -19.48
C ASN A 96 0.37 -11.78 -17.98
N PRO A 97 1.24 -12.30 -17.08
CA PRO A 97 1.12 -12.04 -15.64
C PRO A 97 1.31 -10.57 -15.24
N TYR A 98 1.86 -9.74 -16.11
CA TYR A 98 2.04 -8.31 -15.88
C TYR A 98 0.85 -7.47 -16.40
N TRP A 99 -0.09 -8.09 -17.08
CA TRP A 99 -1.20 -7.33 -17.64
C TRP A 99 -2.23 -6.93 -16.58
N VAL A 100 -2.65 -5.68 -16.66
CA VAL A 100 -3.79 -5.12 -15.91
C VAL A 100 -4.76 -4.46 -16.89
N PRO A 101 -6.06 -4.52 -16.64
CA PRO A 101 -7.05 -3.99 -17.59
C PRO A 101 -6.95 -2.49 -17.78
N PHE A 102 -6.52 -1.76 -16.76
CA PHE A 102 -6.34 -0.32 -16.83
C PHE A 102 -5.28 0.13 -15.82
N MET A 103 -4.28 0.91 -16.24
CA MET A 103 -3.22 1.33 -15.34
C MET A 103 -3.62 2.52 -14.47
N LEU A 104 -3.57 3.72 -15.02
CA LEU A 104 -3.76 4.95 -14.25
C LEU A 104 -4.69 5.90 -14.99
N PRO A 105 -5.98 5.97 -14.64
CA PRO A 105 -6.94 6.84 -15.30
C PRO A 105 -6.82 8.29 -14.81
N ALA A 106 -7.34 9.20 -15.58
CA ALA A 106 -7.69 10.53 -15.09
C ALA A 106 -8.79 10.40 -14.04
N MET A 107 -8.68 11.15 -12.94
CA MET A 107 -9.64 11.14 -11.84
C MET A 107 -10.27 12.51 -11.63
N SER A 108 -11.56 12.50 -11.23
CA SER A 108 -12.32 13.70 -10.93
C SER A 108 -13.34 13.44 -9.82
N ALA A 109 -14.03 14.47 -9.37
CA ALA A 109 -15.14 14.38 -8.40
C ALA A 109 -14.77 13.63 -7.10
N SER A 110 -13.59 13.90 -6.54
CA SER A 110 -13.04 13.25 -5.33
C SER A 110 -12.69 11.76 -5.48
N ASN A 111 -12.72 11.20 -6.67
CA ASN A 111 -12.31 9.82 -6.92
C ASN A 111 -10.86 9.58 -6.48
N SER A 112 -9.98 10.57 -6.64
CA SER A 112 -8.60 10.49 -6.16
C SER A 112 -8.49 10.24 -4.65
N ALA A 113 -9.35 10.86 -3.84
CA ALA A 113 -9.36 10.59 -2.41
C ALA A 113 -9.96 9.21 -2.09
N TYR A 114 -11.00 8.80 -2.82
CA TYR A 114 -11.76 7.58 -2.56
C TYR A 114 -11.02 6.32 -3.05
N PHE A 115 -10.69 6.25 -4.35
CA PHE A 115 -10.06 5.05 -4.92
C PHE A 115 -8.62 4.87 -4.48
N ILE A 116 -7.83 5.95 -4.53
CA ILE A 116 -6.45 5.88 -4.05
C ILE A 116 -6.43 5.69 -2.53
N GLY A 117 -7.35 6.32 -1.80
CA GLY A 117 -7.50 6.11 -0.36
C GLY A 117 -7.80 4.66 0.00
N PHE A 118 -8.58 3.95 -0.84
CA PHE A 118 -8.76 2.52 -0.69
C PHE A 118 -7.44 1.77 -0.84
N GLY A 119 -6.70 1.98 -1.92
CA GLY A 119 -5.38 1.37 -2.14
C GLY A 119 -4.40 1.68 -1.01
N THR A 120 -4.34 2.95 -0.56
CA THR A 120 -3.49 3.37 0.56
C THR A 120 -3.83 2.61 1.85
N ARG A 121 -5.11 2.41 2.13
CA ARG A 121 -5.57 1.64 3.28
C ARG A 121 -5.14 0.17 3.17
N GLN A 122 -5.27 -0.44 1.98
CA GLN A 122 -4.83 -1.82 1.76
C GLN A 122 -3.32 -1.97 1.99
N ALA A 123 -2.50 -1.06 1.46
CA ALA A 123 -1.06 -1.08 1.66
C ALA A 123 -0.66 -0.91 3.13
N ALA A 124 -1.25 0.08 3.81
CA ALA A 124 -0.98 0.33 5.21
C ALA A 124 -1.41 -0.84 6.11
N ARG A 125 -2.59 -1.40 5.85
CA ARG A 125 -3.09 -2.61 6.54
C ARG A 125 -2.15 -3.80 6.33
N PHE A 126 -1.71 -4.02 5.11
CA PHE A 126 -0.78 -5.08 4.77
C PHE A 126 0.52 -4.98 5.59
N LEU A 127 1.14 -3.81 5.62
CA LEU A 127 2.36 -3.58 6.40
C LEU A 127 2.11 -3.70 7.91
N PHE A 128 0.96 -3.26 8.38
CA PHE A 128 0.60 -3.40 9.78
C PHE A 128 0.48 -4.87 10.18
N GLU A 129 -0.27 -5.66 9.44
CA GLU A 129 -0.54 -7.07 9.76
C GLU A 129 0.68 -7.97 9.57
N HIS A 130 1.51 -7.73 8.56
CA HIS A 130 2.59 -8.64 8.15
C HIS A 130 4.00 -8.16 8.52
N ALA A 131 4.15 -6.93 9.00
CA ALA A 131 5.43 -6.42 9.47
C ALA A 131 5.37 -5.88 10.89
N LEU A 132 4.56 -4.84 11.13
CA LEU A 132 4.58 -4.16 12.43
C LEU A 132 4.03 -5.02 13.55
N TRP A 133 2.95 -5.75 13.32
CA TRP A 133 2.40 -6.67 14.31
C TRP A 133 3.36 -7.79 14.70
N PRO A 134 3.93 -8.58 13.78
CA PRO A 134 4.89 -9.61 14.13
C PRO A 134 6.13 -9.07 14.85
N ALA A 135 6.65 -7.91 14.40
CA ALA A 135 7.80 -7.26 15.03
C ALA A 135 7.49 -6.79 16.46
N ALA A 136 6.35 -6.16 16.69
CA ALA A 136 5.93 -5.74 18.04
C ALA A 136 5.78 -6.94 18.98
N ARG A 137 5.14 -8.01 18.51
CA ARG A 137 5.05 -9.27 19.29
C ARG A 137 6.42 -9.83 19.65
N ALA A 138 7.36 -9.82 18.70
CA ALA A 138 8.72 -10.29 18.95
C ALA A 138 9.39 -9.47 20.05
N ILE A 139 9.30 -8.14 20.00
CA ILE A 139 9.86 -7.27 21.04
C ILE A 139 9.26 -7.56 22.41
N TRP A 140 7.95 -7.66 22.50
CA TRP A 140 7.27 -7.96 23.77
C TRP A 140 7.61 -9.36 24.29
N SER A 141 7.83 -10.34 23.40
CA SER A 141 8.21 -11.69 23.79
C SER A 141 9.65 -11.80 24.33
N GLU A 142 10.53 -10.86 23.99
CA GLU A 142 11.89 -10.77 24.52
C GLU A 142 11.94 -10.17 25.95
N GLY A 143 10.83 -9.61 26.39
CA GLY A 143 10.68 -8.99 27.72
C GLY A 143 10.59 -10.00 28.87
N PRO A 144 10.32 -9.52 30.10
CA PRO A 144 10.11 -10.39 31.28
C PRO A 144 9.06 -11.49 31.03
N ALA A 145 9.13 -12.58 31.79
CA ALA A 145 8.27 -13.77 31.58
C ALA A 145 6.76 -13.46 31.53
N GLY A 146 6.29 -12.44 32.26
CA GLY A 146 4.91 -11.98 32.18
C GLY A 146 4.54 -11.39 30.81
N GLY A 147 5.47 -10.65 30.20
CA GLY A 147 5.32 -10.10 28.85
C GLY A 147 5.30 -11.19 27.77
N GLN A 148 6.11 -12.24 27.92
CA GLN A 148 6.11 -13.38 27.01
C GLN A 148 4.76 -14.09 26.97
N ILE A 149 4.14 -14.34 28.12
CA ILE A 149 2.83 -14.99 28.20
C ILE A 149 1.73 -14.06 27.64
N ALA A 150 1.78 -12.78 27.96
CA ALA A 150 0.80 -11.81 27.48
C ALA A 150 0.89 -11.67 25.95
N SER A 151 2.09 -11.48 25.39
CA SER A 151 2.29 -11.35 23.94
C SER A 151 1.86 -12.59 23.16
N ALA A 152 2.03 -13.80 23.73
CA ALA A 152 1.59 -15.04 23.11
C ALA A 152 0.07 -15.15 22.99
N ARG A 153 -0.67 -14.47 23.88
CA ARG A 153 -2.15 -14.47 23.91
C ARG A 153 -2.77 -13.32 23.12
N MET A 154 -1.97 -12.31 22.77
CA MET A 154 -2.46 -11.15 22.01
C MET A 154 -2.88 -11.53 20.59
N THR A 155 -3.96 -10.93 20.17
CA THR A 155 -4.46 -10.97 18.80
C THR A 155 -4.30 -9.59 18.14
N LEU A 156 -4.48 -9.52 16.84
CA LEU A 156 -4.43 -8.26 16.11
C LEU A 156 -5.44 -7.22 16.65
N SER A 157 -6.60 -7.68 17.14
CA SER A 157 -7.65 -6.84 17.70
C SER A 157 -7.29 -6.19 19.05
N ASP A 158 -6.28 -6.70 19.74
CA ASP A 158 -5.80 -6.14 21.00
C ASP A 158 -4.85 -4.97 20.81
N LEU A 159 -4.38 -4.78 19.58
CA LEU A 159 -3.48 -3.69 19.20
C LEU A 159 -4.19 -2.36 19.06
N ARG A 160 -3.45 -1.34 19.43
CA ARG A 160 -3.83 0.05 19.21
C ARG A 160 -2.69 0.80 18.57
N VAL A 161 -2.98 1.41 17.46
CA VAL A 161 -2.11 2.42 16.87
C VAL A 161 -2.27 3.69 17.70
N VAL A 162 -1.15 4.23 18.16
CA VAL A 162 -1.07 5.50 18.89
C VAL A 162 -0.12 6.42 18.14
N GLU A 163 -0.15 7.70 18.46
CA GLU A 163 0.76 8.66 17.82
C GLU A 163 2.22 8.25 18.08
N GLY A 164 2.96 8.02 17.00
CA GLY A 164 4.37 7.63 17.03
C GLY A 164 4.64 6.18 17.42
N GLY A 165 3.61 5.30 17.51
CA GLY A 165 3.88 3.95 17.94
C GLY A 165 2.72 2.96 17.95
N ILE A 166 2.98 1.82 18.57
CA ILE A 166 2.04 0.69 18.69
C ILE A 166 1.97 0.27 20.16
N GLY A 167 0.76 0.12 20.67
CA GLY A 167 0.48 -0.37 22.01
C GLY A 167 -0.72 -1.31 22.05
N GLY A 168 -1.13 -1.74 23.23
CA GLY A 168 -2.32 -2.56 23.46
C GLY A 168 -2.08 -3.74 24.37
N GLY A 169 -3.16 -4.42 24.74
CA GLY A 169 -3.11 -5.62 25.59
C GLY A 169 -2.42 -5.44 26.96
N GLY A 170 -2.30 -4.21 27.48
CA GLY A 170 -1.58 -3.92 28.70
C GLY A 170 -0.05 -3.93 28.57
N MET A 171 0.47 -4.04 27.34
CA MET A 171 1.91 -3.99 27.05
C MET A 171 2.40 -2.56 26.95
N GLU A 172 3.73 -2.37 27.14
CA GLU A 172 4.36 -1.06 26.88
C GLU A 172 4.11 -0.59 25.46
N THR A 173 3.93 0.71 25.29
CA THR A 173 3.88 1.30 23.95
C THR A 173 5.27 1.29 23.34
N LEU A 174 5.38 0.72 22.13
CA LEU A 174 6.61 0.67 21.35
C LEU A 174 6.63 1.83 20.36
N SER A 175 7.75 2.54 20.26
CA SER A 175 7.90 3.54 19.23
C SER A 175 7.92 2.89 17.83
N PHE A 176 7.45 3.63 16.82
CA PHE A 176 7.45 3.14 15.44
C PHE A 176 8.86 2.74 14.97
N GLU A 177 9.88 3.53 15.31
CA GLU A 177 11.28 3.29 14.96
C GLU A 177 11.80 1.96 15.54
N ARG A 178 11.42 1.65 16.80
CA ARG A 178 11.81 0.39 17.45
C ARG A 178 11.19 -0.81 16.75
N VAL A 179 9.92 -0.69 16.38
CA VAL A 179 9.18 -1.76 15.67
C VAL A 179 9.69 -1.92 14.24
N ALA A 180 9.94 -0.82 13.54
CA ALA A 180 10.48 -0.82 12.18
C ALA A 180 11.86 -1.50 12.13
N ARG A 181 12.76 -1.15 13.03
CA ARG A 181 14.08 -1.79 13.15
C ARG A 181 13.95 -3.29 13.35
N LYS A 182 13.07 -3.71 14.26
CA LYS A 182 12.84 -5.14 14.52
C LYS A 182 12.28 -5.86 13.30
N ALA A 183 11.36 -5.23 12.56
CA ALA A 183 10.83 -5.80 11.32
C ALA A 183 11.93 -6.00 10.27
N HIS A 184 12.85 -5.04 10.13
CA HIS A 184 14.01 -5.16 9.25
C HIS A 184 14.96 -6.28 9.68
N GLU A 185 15.30 -6.35 10.97
CA GLU A 185 16.15 -7.42 11.53
C GLU A 185 15.57 -8.82 11.30
N MET A 186 14.26 -8.96 11.42
CA MET A 186 13.53 -10.21 11.19
C MET A 186 13.36 -10.55 9.70
N GLY A 187 13.73 -9.66 8.79
CA GLY A 187 13.52 -9.85 7.36
C GLY A 187 12.07 -9.90 6.92
N LEU A 188 11.17 -9.26 7.67
CA LEU A 188 9.76 -9.18 7.34
C LEU A 188 9.53 -8.29 6.11
N VAL A 189 8.30 -8.27 5.60
CA VAL A 189 7.94 -7.37 4.51
C VAL A 189 7.87 -5.93 5.02
N THR A 190 8.80 -5.09 4.61
CA THR A 190 8.92 -3.68 5.03
C THR A 190 8.49 -2.67 4.00
N GLY A 191 8.07 -3.14 2.83
CA GLY A 191 7.49 -2.33 1.77
C GLY A 191 6.49 -3.11 0.94
N VAL A 192 5.48 -2.44 0.45
CA VAL A 192 4.47 -2.98 -0.45
C VAL A 192 4.15 -1.98 -1.54
N ALA A 193 4.14 -2.44 -2.78
CA ALA A 193 3.58 -1.71 -3.90
C ALA A 193 2.39 -2.50 -4.44
N LEU A 194 1.31 -1.81 -4.77
CA LEU A 194 0.11 -2.47 -5.26
C LEU A 194 -0.63 -1.60 -6.29
N HIS A 195 -1.36 -2.28 -7.16
CA HIS A 195 -2.34 -1.70 -8.06
C HIS A 195 -3.70 -2.31 -7.73
N CYS A 196 -4.71 -1.47 -7.61
CA CYS A 196 -6.09 -1.87 -7.36
C CYS A 196 -6.96 -1.37 -8.49
N PHE A 197 -7.69 -2.26 -9.14
CA PHE A 197 -8.71 -1.91 -10.14
C PHE A 197 -10.10 -1.74 -9.49
N SER A 198 -10.23 -2.00 -8.22
CA SER A 198 -11.50 -1.97 -7.52
C SER A 198 -11.43 -1.15 -6.24
N ARG A 199 -12.55 -0.58 -5.86
CA ARG A 199 -12.78 0.09 -4.58
C ARG A 199 -13.48 -0.80 -3.55
N TRP A 200 -13.70 -2.07 -3.88
CA TRP A 200 -14.47 -2.99 -3.07
C TRP A 200 -13.61 -4.09 -2.49
N GLU A 201 -13.70 -4.30 -1.19
CA GLU A 201 -12.91 -5.34 -0.50
C GLU A 201 -13.25 -6.77 -0.93
N TRP A 202 -14.40 -7.01 -1.53
CA TRP A 202 -14.75 -8.32 -2.07
C TRP A 202 -14.07 -8.64 -3.40
N THR A 203 -13.49 -7.65 -4.07
CA THR A 203 -12.68 -7.86 -5.27
C THR A 203 -11.24 -8.10 -4.83
N THR A 204 -10.88 -9.35 -4.59
CA THR A 204 -9.57 -9.74 -4.08
C THR A 204 -8.91 -10.74 -5.01
N ALA A 205 -7.58 -10.72 -5.04
CA ALA A 205 -6.76 -11.79 -5.59
C ALA A 205 -5.98 -12.48 -4.47
N THR A 206 -5.62 -13.73 -4.72
CA THR A 206 -4.78 -14.50 -3.80
C THR A 206 -3.33 -14.42 -4.23
N PHE A 207 -2.46 -14.07 -3.30
CA PHE A 207 -1.02 -13.92 -3.52
C PHE A 207 -0.25 -14.89 -2.63
N ASP A 208 0.69 -15.62 -3.22
CA ASP A 208 1.60 -16.50 -2.48
C ASP A 208 2.90 -15.77 -2.17
N ILE A 209 3.01 -15.23 -0.97
CA ILE A 209 4.16 -14.46 -0.53
C ILE A 209 5.10 -15.35 0.29
N PRO A 210 6.37 -15.53 -0.10
CA PRO A 210 7.28 -16.52 0.49
C PRO A 210 7.39 -16.50 2.02
N THR A 211 7.28 -15.32 2.63
CA THR A 211 7.41 -15.16 4.11
C THR A 211 6.08 -15.16 4.86
N ILE A 212 4.95 -15.10 4.13
CA ILE A 212 3.62 -14.92 4.71
C ILE A 212 2.73 -16.13 4.39
N GLY A 213 2.90 -16.72 3.20
CA GLY A 213 2.00 -17.74 2.66
C GLY A 213 0.93 -17.15 1.75
N SER A 214 -0.11 -17.93 1.52
CA SER A 214 -1.24 -17.57 0.65
C SER A 214 -2.19 -16.63 1.37
N ILE A 215 -2.34 -15.42 0.87
CA ILE A 215 -3.24 -14.40 1.44
C ILE A 215 -4.09 -13.74 0.35
N SER A 216 -5.27 -13.28 0.73
CA SER A 216 -6.14 -12.51 -0.14
C SER A 216 -5.96 -11.01 0.12
N VAL A 217 -5.67 -10.27 -0.94
CA VAL A 217 -5.52 -8.79 -0.90
C VAL A 217 -6.43 -8.18 -1.95
N ALA A 218 -7.05 -7.06 -1.64
CA ALA A 218 -7.85 -6.31 -2.61
C ALA A 218 -6.94 -5.52 -3.56
N ALA A 219 -6.21 -6.24 -4.40
CA ALA A 219 -5.29 -5.73 -5.40
C ALA A 219 -5.26 -6.64 -6.62
N ASP A 220 -4.89 -6.11 -7.78
CA ASP A 220 -4.69 -6.87 -9.02
C ASP A 220 -3.27 -7.41 -9.13
N VAL A 221 -2.32 -6.58 -8.75
CA VAL A 221 -0.90 -6.92 -8.69
C VAL A 221 -0.29 -6.41 -7.39
N LEU A 222 0.68 -7.15 -6.92
CA LEU A 222 1.37 -6.89 -5.65
C LEU A 222 2.87 -7.13 -5.82
N SER A 223 3.66 -6.22 -5.26
CA SER A 223 5.10 -6.40 -5.06
C SER A 223 5.45 -6.13 -3.62
N VAL A 224 6.41 -6.86 -3.08
CA VAL A 224 6.84 -6.71 -1.70
C VAL A 224 8.35 -6.47 -1.61
N ARG A 225 8.75 -5.70 -0.61
CA ARG A 225 10.14 -5.49 -0.25
C ARG A 225 10.42 -6.12 1.11
N TYR A 226 11.51 -6.85 1.20
CA TYR A 226 11.92 -7.51 2.44
C TYR A 226 12.92 -6.67 3.23
N GLY A 227 12.85 -6.77 4.55
CA GLY A 227 13.80 -6.16 5.47
C GLY A 227 15.22 -6.76 5.36
N ASP A 228 16.17 -6.10 6.00
CA ASP A 228 17.61 -6.41 5.86
C ASP A 228 17.99 -7.82 6.33
N GLY A 229 17.27 -8.35 7.31
CA GLY A 229 17.45 -9.72 7.81
C GLY A 229 16.87 -10.82 6.92
N ALA A 230 16.28 -10.48 5.78
CA ALA A 230 15.70 -11.47 4.86
C ALA A 230 16.78 -12.41 4.29
N ALA A 231 16.39 -13.66 4.10
CA ALA A 231 17.24 -14.68 3.52
C ALA A 231 17.77 -14.29 2.13
N PRO A 232 19.00 -14.67 1.76
CA PRO A 232 19.63 -14.28 0.50
C PRO A 232 18.81 -14.64 -0.75
N GLU A 233 18.06 -15.76 -0.72
CA GLU A 233 17.18 -16.18 -1.81
C GLU A 233 16.02 -15.20 -2.04
N LEU A 234 15.47 -14.62 -0.98
CA LEU A 234 14.42 -13.60 -1.09
C LEU A 234 14.98 -12.30 -1.69
N LYS A 235 16.16 -11.89 -1.24
CA LYS A 235 16.84 -10.71 -1.78
C LYS A 235 17.16 -10.84 -3.27
N ARG A 236 17.47 -12.05 -3.74
CA ARG A 236 17.71 -12.31 -5.18
C ARG A 236 16.46 -12.26 -6.04
N ARG A 237 15.26 -12.38 -5.45
CA ARG A 237 13.99 -12.23 -6.16
C ARG A 237 13.67 -10.76 -6.46
N MET A 238 14.17 -9.85 -5.62
CA MET A 238 13.92 -8.42 -5.81
C MET A 238 14.53 -7.92 -7.13
N THR A 239 13.71 -7.23 -7.90
CA THR A 239 14.07 -6.67 -9.21
C THR A 239 14.37 -5.17 -9.11
N THR A 240 14.30 -4.47 -10.21
CA THR A 240 14.39 -3.01 -10.27
C THR A 240 13.43 -2.36 -9.26
N GLY A 241 13.88 -1.36 -8.54
CA GLY A 241 13.11 -0.75 -7.45
C GLY A 241 13.23 -1.46 -6.10
N GLY A 242 13.88 -2.63 -6.03
CA GLY A 242 14.09 -3.37 -4.77
C GLY A 242 12.87 -4.12 -4.26
N TYR A 243 11.96 -4.51 -5.15
CA TYR A 243 10.74 -5.25 -4.85
C TYR A 243 10.69 -6.60 -5.56
N ASP A 244 10.05 -7.58 -4.93
CA ASP A 244 9.70 -8.89 -5.47
C ASP A 244 8.26 -8.84 -6.00
N PHE A 245 8.07 -9.04 -7.28
CA PHE A 245 6.75 -9.07 -7.91
C PHE A 245 6.11 -10.44 -7.69
N ILE A 246 4.91 -10.46 -7.08
CA ILE A 246 4.31 -11.68 -6.50
C ILE A 246 3.23 -12.29 -7.39
N LYS A 247 2.63 -11.58 -8.32
CA LYS A 247 1.49 -12.06 -9.10
C LYS A 247 1.73 -13.37 -9.84
#